data_0dc73f9f5d1186d69e6ca974bcd8f7c6
#
_entry.id   0dc73f9f5d1186d69e6ca974bcd8f7c6
#
_cell.length_a   1.000
_cell.length_b   1.000
_cell.length_c   1.000
_cell.angle_alpha   90.00
_cell.angle_beta   90.00
_cell.angle_gamma   90.00
#
_symmetry.space_group_name_H-M   'P 1'
#
loop_
_entity.id
_entity.type
_entity.pdbx_description
1 polymer ?
#
loop_
_entity_poly.entity_id
_entity_poly.type
_entity_poly.pdbx_seq_one_letter_code
_entity_poly.pdbx_strand_id
1 'polypeptide(L)'
;MSRSLSQTGEAKRRFSWPTGTPQIVALLLVLLVDSLVAPHFFQIVVQDGRLFGSPIDILNRAAPVALLAIGMTLVIATGGIDLSVGAVMAIAGATAASMTVAGHSLPVVLLAALGSGVLAGLWNGILVAVLKIQPFVATLILMVAGRGVAQLITSGQIVTFTSPNLAWIGSGNFLFFPTPVIVALVTLVVFWLFTRKTALGMFIEAVGINIRAAKNAGVNT
;
A
#
# COMPACT_ATOMS: atom_id res chain seq x y z
N MET A 1 43.65 44.00 24.19
CA MET A 1 43.74 44.24 22.76
C MET A 1 43.84 42.88 22.07
N SER A 2 42.73 42.24 21.74
CA SER A 2 42.72 41.01 20.96
C SER A 2 41.50 41.04 20.02
N ARG A 3 41.76 41.10 18.73
CA ARG A 3 40.81 41.12 17.63
C ARG A 3 40.16 39.76 17.48
N SER A 4 38.87 39.64 17.75
CA SER A 4 38.06 38.52 17.29
C SER A 4 37.77 38.68 15.80
N LEU A 5 38.41 37.85 14.99
CA LEU A 5 38.11 37.72 13.56
C LEU A 5 36.75 37.00 13.43
N SER A 6 35.76 37.75 13.02
CA SER A 6 34.47 37.21 12.57
C SER A 6 34.68 36.44 11.27
N GLN A 7 34.71 35.13 11.35
CA GLN A 7 34.53 34.27 10.18
C GLN A 7 33.05 34.26 9.80
N THR A 8 32.64 35.14 8.91
CA THR A 8 31.42 35.01 8.14
C THR A 8 31.62 33.89 7.13
N GLY A 9 31.35 32.67 7.60
CA GLY A 9 31.27 31.53 6.72
C GLY A 9 30.05 31.68 5.79
N GLU A 10 30.28 32.01 4.53
CA GLU A 10 29.29 31.90 3.49
C GLU A 10 28.76 30.48 3.47
N ALA A 11 27.55 30.28 3.98
CA ALA A 11 26.83 29.03 3.86
C ALA A 11 26.53 28.82 2.38
N LYS A 12 27.40 28.09 1.66
CA LYS A 12 27.12 27.58 0.33
C LYS A 12 25.77 26.84 0.42
N ARG A 13 24.73 27.42 -0.15
CA ARG A 13 23.45 26.75 -0.37
C ARG A 13 23.74 25.48 -1.16
N ARG A 14 23.86 24.34 -0.48
CA ARG A 14 23.91 23.04 -1.13
C ARG A 14 22.55 22.86 -1.78
N PHE A 15 22.54 22.82 -3.11
CA PHE A 15 21.36 22.45 -3.88
C PHE A 15 20.96 21.03 -3.41
N SER A 16 19.89 20.94 -2.64
CA SER A 16 19.32 19.66 -2.21
C SER A 16 18.23 19.26 -3.20
N TRP A 17 18.43 18.13 -3.85
CA TRP A 17 17.40 17.56 -4.70
C TRP A 17 16.12 17.32 -3.89
N PRO A 18 14.92 17.57 -4.48
CA PRO A 18 13.67 17.24 -3.82
C PRO A 18 13.64 15.77 -3.39
N THR A 19 13.03 15.50 -2.26
CA THR A 19 12.83 14.13 -1.76
C THR A 19 12.04 13.34 -2.82
N GLY A 20 12.58 12.20 -3.27
CA GLY A 20 11.95 11.39 -4.34
C GLY A 20 12.58 11.53 -5.73
N THR A 21 13.49 12.49 -5.95
CA THR A 21 14.18 12.63 -7.24
C THR A 21 14.84 11.34 -7.73
N PRO A 22 15.57 10.55 -6.90
CA PRO A 22 16.19 9.31 -7.36
C PRO A 22 15.17 8.29 -7.87
N GLN A 23 14.00 8.19 -7.23
CA GLN A 23 12.94 7.28 -7.63
C GLN A 23 12.31 7.69 -8.97
N ILE A 24 12.08 9.00 -9.16
CA ILE A 24 11.57 9.53 -10.42
C ILE A 24 12.58 9.32 -11.54
N VAL A 25 13.86 9.58 -11.28
CA VAL A 25 14.93 9.36 -12.29
C VAL A 25 15.02 7.88 -12.67
N ALA A 26 14.98 6.98 -11.70
CA ALA A 26 14.98 5.54 -11.95
C ALA A 26 13.78 5.11 -12.80
N LEU A 27 12.58 5.61 -12.49
CA LEU A 27 11.38 5.33 -13.27
C LEU A 27 11.50 5.85 -14.71
N LEU A 28 11.98 7.09 -14.89
CA LEU A 28 12.15 7.66 -16.22
C LEU A 28 13.20 6.90 -17.04
N LEU A 29 14.27 6.43 -16.41
CA LEU A 29 15.28 5.60 -17.08
C LEU A 29 14.69 4.26 -17.55
N VAL A 30 13.90 3.58 -16.73
CA VAL A 30 13.23 2.34 -17.10
C VAL A 30 12.27 2.59 -18.28
N LEU A 31 11.41 3.60 -18.20
CA LEU A 31 10.48 3.94 -19.28
C LEU A 31 11.20 4.31 -20.58
N LEU A 32 12.36 4.97 -20.47
CA LEU A 32 13.18 5.31 -21.64
C LEU A 32 13.75 4.04 -22.28
N VAL A 33 14.29 3.12 -21.50
CA VAL A 33 14.79 1.83 -22.00
C VAL A 33 13.68 1.03 -22.65
N ASP A 34 12.52 0.92 -22.00
CA ASP A 34 11.35 0.22 -22.54
C ASP A 34 10.90 0.82 -23.88
N SER A 35 10.90 2.16 -23.99
CA SER A 35 10.58 2.87 -25.24
C SER A 35 11.56 2.58 -26.37
N LEU A 36 12.84 2.38 -26.05
CA LEU A 36 13.87 2.07 -27.05
C LEU A 36 13.81 0.60 -27.52
N VAL A 37 13.46 -0.30 -26.61
CA VAL A 37 13.38 -1.75 -26.87
C VAL A 37 12.06 -2.11 -27.58
N ALA A 38 10.96 -1.45 -27.20
CA ALA A 38 9.62 -1.70 -27.73
C ALA A 38 9.10 -0.49 -28.52
N PRO A 39 9.19 -0.47 -29.87
CA PRO A 39 8.83 0.72 -30.68
C PRO A 39 7.41 1.25 -30.51
N HIS A 40 6.49 0.40 -30.02
CA HIS A 40 5.08 0.75 -29.80
C HIS A 40 4.70 0.85 -28.31
N PHE A 41 5.69 0.96 -27.42
CA PHE A 41 5.49 0.94 -25.98
C PHE A 41 4.44 1.97 -25.50
N PHE A 42 4.49 3.19 -25.99
CA PHE A 42 3.55 4.27 -25.63
C PHE A 42 2.26 4.31 -26.45
N GLN A 43 2.05 3.36 -27.36
CA GLN A 43 0.81 3.32 -28.13
C GLN A 43 -0.35 2.92 -27.22
N ILE A 44 -1.38 3.79 -27.19
CA ILE A 44 -2.65 3.52 -26.52
C ILE A 44 -3.71 3.42 -27.61
N VAL A 45 -4.38 2.27 -27.68
CA VAL A 45 -5.45 1.99 -28.63
C VAL A 45 -6.75 1.82 -27.85
N VAL A 46 -7.83 2.42 -28.35
CA VAL A 46 -9.17 2.16 -27.84
C VAL A 46 -9.78 1.03 -28.64
N GLN A 47 -10.05 -0.09 -28.01
CA GLN A 47 -10.65 -1.26 -28.61
C GLN A 47 -11.82 -1.75 -27.73
N ASP A 48 -12.99 -1.93 -28.31
CA ASP A 48 -14.22 -2.35 -27.58
C ASP A 48 -14.55 -1.47 -26.36
N GLY A 49 -14.32 -0.16 -26.44
CA GLY A 49 -14.58 0.75 -25.33
C GLY A 49 -13.58 0.64 -24.18
N ARG A 50 -12.40 0.05 -24.41
CA ARG A 50 -11.32 -0.13 -23.42
C ARG A 50 -10.02 0.45 -23.94
N LEU A 51 -9.22 0.96 -23.03
CA LEU A 51 -7.85 1.38 -23.33
C LEU A 51 -6.93 0.16 -23.26
N PHE A 52 -6.21 -0.08 -24.35
CA PHE A 52 -5.17 -1.10 -24.46
C PHE A 52 -3.83 -0.43 -24.73
N GLY A 53 -2.76 -1.02 -24.21
CA GLY A 53 -1.39 -0.59 -24.43
C GLY A 53 -0.52 -0.88 -23.22
N SER A 54 0.80 -0.97 -23.42
CA SER A 54 1.76 -1.27 -22.35
C SER A 54 1.63 -0.32 -21.15
N PRO A 55 1.41 1.00 -21.31
CA PRO A 55 1.20 1.90 -20.16
C PRO A 55 -0.04 1.54 -19.33
N ILE A 56 -1.12 1.11 -19.97
CA ILE A 56 -2.36 0.72 -19.29
C ILE A 56 -2.16 -0.59 -18.53
N ASP A 57 -1.45 -1.54 -19.11
CA ASP A 57 -1.12 -2.81 -18.45
C ASP A 57 -0.20 -2.60 -17.25
N ILE A 58 0.77 -1.69 -17.35
CA ILE A 58 1.64 -1.31 -16.23
C ILE A 58 0.80 -0.71 -15.09
N LEU A 59 -0.09 0.23 -15.39
CA LEU A 59 -0.98 0.84 -14.40
C LEU A 59 -1.86 -0.22 -13.73
N ASN A 60 -2.43 -1.14 -14.51
CA ASN A 60 -3.27 -2.22 -13.97
C ASN A 60 -2.48 -3.13 -13.01
N ARG A 61 -1.27 -3.53 -13.38
CA ARG A 61 -0.39 -4.34 -12.53
C ARG A 61 0.17 -3.58 -11.34
N ALA A 62 0.35 -2.27 -11.45
CA ALA A 62 0.82 -1.41 -10.36
C ALA A 62 -0.28 -1.10 -9.33
N ALA A 63 -1.56 -1.16 -9.70
CA ALA A 63 -2.67 -0.79 -8.82
C ALA A 63 -2.71 -1.56 -7.48
N PRO A 64 -2.56 -2.90 -7.42
CA PRO A 64 -2.48 -3.62 -6.15
C PRO A 64 -1.28 -3.18 -5.28
N VAL A 65 -0.14 -2.93 -5.91
CA VAL A 65 1.07 -2.44 -5.20
C VAL A 65 0.83 -1.04 -4.65
N ALA A 66 0.17 -0.17 -5.40
CA ALA A 66 -0.21 1.16 -4.96
C ALA A 66 -1.15 1.12 -3.74
N LEU A 67 -2.14 0.21 -3.73
CA LEU A 67 -3.02 0.00 -2.58
C LEU A 67 -2.25 -0.40 -1.33
N LEU A 68 -1.30 -1.33 -1.46
CA LEU A 68 -0.43 -1.74 -0.36
C LEU A 68 0.46 -0.58 0.11
N ALA A 69 1.02 0.20 -0.81
CA ALA A 69 1.87 1.35 -0.50
C ALA A 69 1.11 2.43 0.28
N ILE A 70 -0.17 2.67 -0.03
CA ILE A 70 -1.03 3.59 0.72
C ILE A 70 -1.12 3.14 2.19
N GLY A 71 -1.43 1.87 2.44
CA GLY A 71 -1.48 1.30 3.79
C GLY A 71 -0.13 1.38 4.52
N MET A 72 0.94 0.98 3.84
CA MET A 72 2.30 1.03 4.37
C MET A 72 2.77 2.44 4.73
N THR A 73 2.30 3.46 4.00
CA THR A 73 2.64 4.85 4.31
C THR A 73 2.20 5.24 5.72
N LEU A 74 1.03 4.78 6.19
CA LEU A 74 0.56 5.06 7.56
C LEU A 74 1.43 4.35 8.60
N VAL A 75 1.81 3.11 8.34
CA VAL A 75 2.69 2.34 9.24
C VAL A 75 4.06 3.00 9.36
N ILE A 76 4.67 3.36 8.23
CA ILE A 76 5.96 4.04 8.19
C ILE A 76 5.88 5.45 8.81
N ALA A 77 4.78 6.16 8.61
CA ALA A 77 4.56 7.48 9.20
C ALA A 77 4.53 7.46 10.73
N THR A 78 4.16 6.35 11.35
CA THR A 78 4.25 6.15 12.83
C THR A 78 5.60 5.58 13.28
N GLY A 79 6.56 5.39 12.38
CA GLY A 79 7.87 4.80 12.69
C GLY A 79 7.84 3.27 12.78
N GLY A 80 6.75 2.62 12.37
CA GLY A 80 6.61 1.17 12.32
C GLY A 80 7.19 0.55 11.06
N ILE A 81 7.44 -0.76 11.13
CA ILE A 81 7.77 -1.62 9.99
C ILE A 81 6.77 -2.77 9.98
N ASP A 82 6.10 -3.00 8.84
CA ASP A 82 5.16 -4.11 8.67
C ASP A 82 5.67 -5.06 7.58
N LEU A 83 6.05 -6.26 7.99
CA LEU A 83 6.48 -7.35 7.11
C LEU A 83 5.33 -8.31 6.78
N SER A 84 4.17 -8.16 7.41
CA SER A 84 3.05 -9.11 7.29
C SER A 84 2.17 -8.89 6.06
N VAL A 85 2.37 -7.80 5.30
CA VAL A 85 1.53 -7.40 4.17
C VAL A 85 1.24 -8.55 3.21
N GLY A 86 2.27 -9.30 2.81
CA GLY A 86 2.10 -10.45 1.90
C GLY A 86 1.29 -11.60 2.51
N ALA A 87 1.43 -11.83 3.83
CA ALA A 87 0.66 -12.84 4.53
C ALA A 87 -0.81 -12.43 4.69
N VAL A 88 -1.06 -11.17 4.99
CA VAL A 88 -2.42 -10.60 5.06
C VAL A 88 -3.12 -10.68 3.70
N MET A 89 -2.41 -10.37 2.61
CA MET A 89 -2.89 -10.58 1.24
C MET A 89 -3.26 -12.04 0.98
N ALA A 90 -2.40 -12.98 1.41
CA ALA A 90 -2.65 -14.40 1.23
C ALA A 90 -3.88 -14.87 2.01
N ILE A 91 -4.06 -14.42 3.27
CA ILE A 91 -5.24 -14.72 4.08
C ILE A 91 -6.51 -14.16 3.43
N ALA A 92 -6.51 -12.89 3.02
CA ALA A 92 -7.66 -12.26 2.39
C ALA A 92 -8.02 -12.93 1.06
N GLY A 93 -7.01 -13.25 0.24
CA GLY A 93 -7.19 -13.95 -1.02
C GLY A 93 -7.73 -15.38 -0.84
N ALA A 94 -7.18 -16.14 0.13
CA ALA A 94 -7.65 -17.48 0.47
C ALA A 94 -9.11 -17.44 0.95
N THR A 95 -9.46 -16.47 1.81
CA THR A 95 -10.83 -16.27 2.29
C THR A 95 -11.77 -15.95 1.14
N ALA A 96 -11.41 -15.01 0.25
CA ALA A 96 -12.22 -14.66 -0.91
C ALA A 96 -12.43 -15.85 -1.84
N ALA A 97 -11.36 -16.60 -2.14
CA ALA A 97 -11.43 -17.77 -3.00
C ALA A 97 -12.35 -18.88 -2.42
N SER A 98 -12.14 -19.24 -1.15
CA SER A 98 -12.91 -20.27 -0.47
C SER A 98 -14.40 -19.91 -0.37
N MET A 99 -14.73 -18.64 -0.03
CA MET A 99 -16.09 -18.16 0.05
C MET A 99 -16.76 -18.11 -1.34
N THR A 100 -15.99 -17.79 -2.38
CA THR A 100 -16.51 -17.80 -3.77
C THR A 100 -16.86 -19.22 -4.23
N VAL A 101 -15.98 -20.19 -3.94
CA VAL A 101 -16.25 -21.61 -4.26
C VAL A 101 -17.41 -22.15 -3.46
N ALA A 102 -17.60 -21.69 -2.22
CA ALA A 102 -18.76 -22.04 -1.39
C ALA A 102 -20.08 -21.40 -1.87
N GLY A 103 -20.06 -20.62 -2.96
CA GLY A 103 -21.27 -20.04 -3.59
C GLY A 103 -21.83 -18.81 -2.89
N HIS A 104 -21.06 -18.15 -2.03
CA HIS A 104 -21.52 -16.92 -1.38
C HIS A 104 -21.61 -15.74 -2.35
N SER A 105 -22.52 -14.81 -2.06
CA SER A 105 -22.70 -13.61 -2.86
C SER A 105 -21.47 -12.68 -2.78
N LEU A 106 -21.22 -11.90 -3.84
CA LEU A 106 -20.07 -11.00 -3.92
C LEU A 106 -19.90 -10.07 -2.69
N PRO A 107 -20.96 -9.41 -2.16
CA PRO A 107 -20.81 -8.58 -0.96
C PRO A 107 -20.29 -9.37 0.26
N VAL A 108 -20.75 -10.61 0.44
CA VAL A 108 -20.31 -11.47 1.54
C VAL A 108 -18.84 -11.85 1.38
N VAL A 109 -18.45 -12.22 0.15
CA VAL A 109 -17.04 -12.52 -0.18
C VAL A 109 -16.14 -11.34 0.12
N LEU A 110 -16.51 -10.14 -0.33
CA LEU A 110 -15.73 -8.92 -0.10
C LEU A 110 -15.65 -8.57 1.40
N LEU A 111 -16.77 -8.63 2.11
CA LEU A 111 -16.79 -8.37 3.56
C LEU A 111 -15.94 -9.38 4.33
N ALA A 112 -16.00 -10.66 3.97
CA ALA A 112 -15.16 -11.69 4.60
C ALA A 112 -13.67 -11.48 4.33
N ALA A 113 -13.29 -11.17 3.09
CA ALA A 113 -11.90 -10.89 2.72
C ALA A 113 -11.36 -9.64 3.41
N LEU A 114 -12.11 -8.54 3.39
CA LEU A 114 -11.72 -7.30 4.08
C LEU A 114 -11.70 -7.51 5.60
N GLY A 115 -12.70 -8.21 6.14
CA GLY A 115 -12.77 -8.55 7.56
C GLY A 115 -11.57 -9.37 8.02
N SER A 116 -11.13 -10.36 7.24
CA SER A 116 -9.93 -11.14 7.56
C SER A 116 -8.66 -10.29 7.57
N GLY A 117 -8.54 -9.33 6.65
CA GLY A 117 -7.46 -8.35 6.64
C GLY A 117 -7.48 -7.43 7.86
N VAL A 118 -8.67 -6.93 8.24
CA VAL A 118 -8.84 -6.11 9.46
C VAL A 118 -8.49 -6.89 10.72
N LEU A 119 -8.91 -8.15 10.84
CA LEU A 119 -8.58 -9.02 11.96
C LEU A 119 -7.07 -9.27 12.07
N ALA A 120 -6.40 -9.51 10.94
CA ALA A 120 -4.95 -9.65 10.91
C ALA A 120 -4.23 -8.35 11.31
N GLY A 121 -4.71 -7.21 10.84
CA GLY A 121 -4.18 -5.89 11.23
C GLY A 121 -4.43 -5.58 12.71
N LEU A 122 -5.60 -5.93 13.23
CA LEU A 122 -5.94 -5.78 14.65
C LEU A 122 -5.04 -6.64 15.53
N TRP A 123 -4.75 -7.87 15.11
CA TRP A 123 -3.81 -8.75 15.79
C TRP A 123 -2.44 -8.08 15.93
N ASN A 124 -1.85 -7.58 14.83
CA ASN A 124 -0.59 -6.84 14.88
C ASN A 124 -0.70 -5.58 15.76
N GLY A 125 -1.80 -4.84 15.65
CA GLY A 125 -2.05 -3.66 16.48
C GLY A 125 -2.06 -3.98 17.97
N ILE A 126 -2.68 -5.08 18.40
CA ILE A 126 -2.68 -5.53 19.79
C ILE A 126 -1.26 -5.92 20.25
N LEU A 127 -0.53 -6.67 19.43
CA LEU A 127 0.84 -7.06 19.77
C LEU A 127 1.74 -5.84 19.99
N VAL A 128 1.62 -4.84 19.13
CA VAL A 128 2.48 -3.64 19.16
C VAL A 128 1.99 -2.62 20.21
N ALA A 129 0.71 -2.25 20.19
CA ALA A 129 0.21 -1.18 21.02
C ALA A 129 -0.09 -1.61 22.47
N VAL A 130 -0.62 -2.82 22.69
CA VAL A 130 -0.99 -3.30 24.00
C VAL A 130 0.15 -4.10 24.66
N LEU A 131 0.67 -5.09 23.95
CA LEU A 131 1.75 -5.94 24.46
C LEU A 131 3.15 -5.32 24.34
N LYS A 132 3.25 -4.15 23.70
CA LYS A 132 4.50 -3.39 23.49
C LYS A 132 5.60 -4.21 22.81
N ILE A 133 5.23 -5.17 21.98
CA ILE A 133 6.16 -5.93 21.15
C ILE A 133 6.66 -5.02 20.04
N GLN A 134 7.95 -5.10 19.72
CA GLN A 134 8.52 -4.31 18.63
C GLN A 134 7.80 -4.61 17.31
N PRO A 135 7.39 -3.59 16.51
CA PRO A 135 6.59 -3.78 15.29
C PRO A 135 7.20 -4.80 14.32
N PHE A 136 8.51 -4.73 14.11
CA PHE A 136 9.24 -5.69 13.27
C PHE A 136 9.02 -7.16 13.70
N VAL A 137 9.10 -7.44 15.02
CA VAL A 137 8.93 -8.80 15.55
C VAL A 137 7.48 -9.26 15.43
N ALA A 138 6.52 -8.40 15.80
CA ALA A 138 5.11 -8.71 15.74
C ALA A 138 4.67 -9.06 14.29
N THR A 139 5.07 -8.24 13.32
CA THR A 139 4.70 -8.43 11.91
C THR A 139 5.44 -9.61 11.26
N LEU A 140 6.67 -9.91 11.71
CA LEU A 140 7.41 -11.10 11.30
C LEU A 140 6.70 -12.39 11.75
N ILE A 141 6.16 -12.42 12.97
CA ILE A 141 5.36 -13.55 13.44
C ILE A 141 4.16 -13.76 12.51
N LEU A 142 3.40 -12.71 12.21
CA LEU A 142 2.26 -12.83 11.31
C LEU A 142 2.67 -13.17 9.88
N MET A 143 3.82 -12.67 9.40
CA MET A 143 4.35 -13.02 8.08
C MET A 143 4.55 -14.54 7.93
N VAL A 144 5.05 -15.20 8.95
CA VAL A 144 5.30 -16.65 8.92
C VAL A 144 4.01 -17.42 9.20
N ALA A 145 3.33 -17.11 10.31
CA ALA A 145 2.11 -17.80 10.73
C ALA A 145 0.95 -17.59 9.74
N GLY A 146 0.83 -16.38 9.18
CA GLY A 146 -0.26 -16.03 8.27
C GLY A 146 -0.25 -16.82 6.95
N ARG A 147 0.92 -17.24 6.48
CA ARG A 147 1.00 -18.16 5.33
C ARG A 147 0.39 -19.53 5.68
N GLY A 148 0.66 -20.04 6.87
CA GLY A 148 0.04 -21.26 7.37
C GLY A 148 -1.47 -21.11 7.54
N VAL A 149 -1.94 -19.96 8.05
CA VAL A 149 -3.38 -19.66 8.15
C VAL A 149 -4.03 -19.64 6.77
N ALA A 150 -3.43 -19.02 5.77
CA ALA A 150 -3.95 -19.01 4.40
C ALA A 150 -4.05 -20.44 3.83
N GLN A 151 -3.05 -21.28 4.07
CA GLN A 151 -3.07 -22.69 3.68
C GLN A 151 -4.15 -23.49 4.41
N LEU A 152 -4.36 -23.23 5.69
CA LEU A 152 -5.45 -23.88 6.46
C LEU A 152 -6.83 -23.50 5.90
N ILE A 153 -7.06 -22.24 5.52
CA ILE A 153 -8.32 -21.79 4.91
C ILE A 153 -8.62 -22.55 3.61
N THR A 154 -7.59 -22.86 2.83
CA THR A 154 -7.73 -23.59 1.55
C THR A 154 -7.52 -25.10 1.71
N SER A 155 -7.36 -25.62 2.94
CA SER A 155 -6.99 -27.01 3.21
C SER A 155 -5.73 -27.47 2.45
N GLY A 156 -4.81 -26.55 2.23
CA GLY A 156 -3.57 -26.79 1.47
C GLY A 156 -3.77 -27.02 -0.03
N GLN A 157 -4.98 -26.80 -0.56
CA GLN A 157 -5.28 -27.02 -1.96
C GLN A 157 -5.23 -25.72 -2.77
N ILE A 158 -4.97 -25.87 -4.07
CA ILE A 158 -5.10 -24.76 -5.01
C ILE A 158 -6.58 -24.54 -5.29
N VAL A 159 -7.12 -23.42 -4.85
CA VAL A 159 -8.53 -23.06 -5.07
C VAL A 159 -8.65 -22.27 -6.36
N THR A 160 -9.24 -22.91 -7.37
CA THR A 160 -9.57 -22.25 -8.64
C THR A 160 -11.08 -21.97 -8.72
N PHE A 161 -11.44 -20.79 -9.19
CA PHE A 161 -12.85 -20.41 -9.34
C PHE A 161 -13.03 -19.50 -10.56
N THR A 162 -14.24 -19.48 -11.09
CA THR A 162 -14.65 -18.53 -12.13
C THR A 162 -15.84 -17.72 -11.57
N SER A 163 -15.61 -16.46 -11.30
CA SER A 163 -16.63 -15.52 -10.84
C SER A 163 -16.57 -14.25 -11.69
N PRO A 164 -17.51 -14.02 -12.60
CA PRO A 164 -17.50 -12.82 -13.46
C PRO A 164 -17.48 -11.52 -12.66
N ASN A 165 -18.22 -11.47 -11.54
CA ASN A 165 -18.28 -10.28 -10.70
C ASN A 165 -16.95 -9.98 -10.00
N LEU A 166 -16.27 -11.01 -9.49
CA LEU A 166 -14.97 -10.85 -8.85
C LEU A 166 -13.89 -10.54 -9.88
N ALA A 167 -13.94 -11.20 -11.05
CA ALA A 167 -13.06 -10.92 -12.17
C ALA A 167 -13.20 -9.47 -12.67
N TRP A 168 -14.42 -8.92 -12.67
CA TRP A 168 -14.65 -7.52 -13.04
C TRP A 168 -13.94 -6.53 -12.09
N ILE A 169 -13.90 -6.83 -10.79
CA ILE A 169 -13.17 -6.01 -9.81
C ILE A 169 -11.65 -6.09 -10.05
N GLY A 170 -11.14 -7.31 -10.31
CA GLY A 170 -9.69 -7.55 -10.43
C GLY A 170 -9.09 -7.26 -11.80
N SER A 171 -9.87 -7.35 -12.87
CA SER A 171 -9.40 -7.21 -14.26
C SER A 171 -10.43 -6.60 -15.21
N GLY A 172 -11.57 -6.13 -14.69
CA GLY A 172 -12.58 -5.43 -15.46
C GLY A 172 -12.16 -4.01 -15.84
N ASN A 173 -13.06 -3.32 -16.56
CA ASN A 173 -12.88 -1.93 -16.94
C ASN A 173 -14.11 -1.11 -16.54
N PHE A 174 -13.86 0.09 -16.10
CA PHE A 174 -14.87 1.09 -15.79
C PHE A 174 -14.47 2.42 -16.43
N LEU A 175 -15.35 3.02 -17.24
CA LEU A 175 -15.08 4.28 -17.95
C LEU A 175 -13.74 4.27 -18.70
N PHE A 176 -13.49 3.24 -19.52
CA PHE A 176 -12.27 3.02 -20.32
C PHE A 176 -11.02 2.59 -19.52
N PHE A 177 -10.97 2.83 -18.21
CA PHE A 177 -9.82 2.50 -17.36
C PHE A 177 -9.97 1.13 -16.66
N PRO A 178 -8.88 0.42 -16.38
CA PRO A 178 -8.92 -0.79 -15.56
C PRO A 178 -9.52 -0.51 -14.17
N THR A 179 -10.47 -1.33 -13.75
CA THR A 179 -11.12 -1.21 -12.43
C THR A 179 -10.13 -1.14 -11.26
N PRO A 180 -9.05 -1.94 -11.20
CA PRO A 180 -8.06 -1.85 -10.13
C PRO A 180 -7.41 -0.46 -9.99
N VAL A 181 -7.16 0.22 -11.11
CA VAL A 181 -6.59 1.58 -11.11
C VAL A 181 -7.55 2.57 -10.47
N ILE A 182 -8.84 2.47 -10.81
CA ILE A 182 -9.88 3.34 -10.24
C ILE A 182 -10.02 3.08 -8.74
N VAL A 183 -10.02 1.82 -8.32
CA VAL A 183 -10.06 1.45 -6.89
C VAL A 183 -8.86 2.02 -6.15
N ALA A 184 -7.65 1.90 -6.72
CA ALA A 184 -6.44 2.46 -6.12
C ALA A 184 -6.52 3.99 -6.00
N LEU A 185 -7.01 4.68 -7.04
CA LEU A 185 -7.13 6.13 -7.06
C LEU A 185 -8.18 6.63 -6.05
N VAL A 186 -9.34 5.98 -5.99
CA VAL A 186 -10.38 6.30 -5.00
C VAL A 186 -9.85 6.09 -3.59
N THR A 187 -9.17 4.96 -3.35
CA THR A 187 -8.54 4.69 -2.05
C THR A 187 -7.51 5.74 -1.70
N LEU A 188 -6.66 6.15 -2.65
CA LEU A 188 -5.67 7.22 -2.44
C LEU A 188 -6.35 8.53 -2.02
N VAL A 189 -7.42 8.93 -2.71
CA VAL A 189 -8.17 10.17 -2.40
C VAL A 189 -8.80 10.07 -1.01
N VAL A 190 -9.43 8.96 -0.66
CA VAL A 190 -10.02 8.73 0.66
C VAL A 190 -8.95 8.82 1.75
N PHE A 191 -7.82 8.15 1.58
CA PHE A 191 -6.71 8.21 2.54
C PHE A 191 -6.07 9.59 2.63
N TRP A 192 -5.93 10.29 1.51
CA TRP A 192 -5.47 11.68 1.52
C TRP A 192 -6.41 12.59 2.29
N LEU A 193 -7.72 12.48 2.07
CA LEU A 193 -8.71 13.23 2.85
C LEU A 193 -8.66 12.84 4.34
N PHE A 194 -8.55 11.56 4.64
CA PHE A 194 -8.45 11.06 6.01
C PHE A 194 -7.22 11.66 6.72
N THR A 195 -6.05 11.60 6.12
CA THR A 195 -4.81 12.11 6.72
C THR A 195 -4.77 13.63 6.81
N ARG A 196 -5.34 14.35 5.83
CA ARG A 196 -5.27 15.81 5.77
C ARG A 196 -6.44 16.54 6.44
N LYS A 197 -7.57 15.86 6.60
CA LYS A 197 -8.81 16.51 7.09
C LYS A 197 -9.30 15.97 8.43
N THR A 198 -8.61 14.99 9.04
CA THR A 198 -9.01 14.44 10.33
C THR A 198 -7.93 14.60 11.39
N ALA A 199 -8.37 14.64 12.66
CA ALA A 199 -7.46 14.67 13.81
C ALA A 199 -6.54 13.44 13.87
N LEU A 200 -6.99 12.27 13.35
CA LEU A 200 -6.21 11.04 13.33
C LEU A 200 -4.96 11.20 12.45
N GLY A 201 -5.06 11.86 11.30
CA GLY A 201 -3.89 12.15 10.47
C GLY A 201 -2.86 13.00 11.21
N MET A 202 -3.31 14.06 11.91
CA MET A 202 -2.43 14.88 12.72
C MET A 202 -1.77 14.10 13.87
N PHE A 203 -2.50 13.17 14.51
CA PHE A 203 -1.92 12.32 15.55
C PHE A 203 -0.87 11.35 15.00
N ILE A 204 -1.10 10.77 13.82
CA ILE A 204 -0.13 9.89 13.13
C ILE A 204 1.16 10.67 12.85
N GLU A 205 1.08 11.88 12.31
CA GLU A 205 2.24 12.73 12.05
C GLU A 205 2.96 13.11 13.37
N ALA A 206 2.23 13.49 14.40
CA ALA A 206 2.80 13.87 15.70
C ALA A 206 3.56 12.71 16.36
N VAL A 207 2.97 11.51 16.36
CA VAL A 207 3.60 10.30 16.92
C VAL A 207 4.84 9.92 16.12
N GLY A 208 4.79 10.03 14.80
CA GLY A 208 5.93 9.71 13.93
C GLY A 208 7.12 10.64 14.09
N ILE A 209 6.88 11.93 14.34
CA ILE A 209 7.95 12.91 14.54
C ILE A 209 8.61 12.70 15.92
N ASN A 210 7.82 12.64 16.99
CA ASN A 210 8.35 12.44 18.33
C ASN A 210 7.27 11.90 19.28
N ILE A 211 7.33 10.61 19.55
CA ILE A 211 6.37 9.90 20.40
C ILE A 211 6.31 10.46 21.83
N ARG A 212 7.44 10.94 22.40
CA ARG A 212 7.48 11.52 23.75
C ARG A 212 6.80 12.88 23.80
N ALA A 213 7.06 13.72 22.80
CA ALA A 213 6.41 15.01 22.67
C ALA A 213 4.91 14.86 22.43
N ALA A 214 4.48 13.94 21.58
CA ALA A 214 3.08 13.62 21.32
C ALA A 214 2.36 13.19 22.60
N LYS A 215 2.99 12.29 23.38
CA LYS A 215 2.44 11.86 24.69
C LYS A 215 2.31 13.01 25.69
N ASN A 216 3.31 13.88 25.78
CA ASN A 216 3.26 15.06 26.65
C ASN A 216 2.19 16.07 26.22
N ALA A 217 1.83 16.09 24.93
CA ALA A 217 0.73 16.89 24.39
C ALA A 217 -0.65 16.23 24.54
N GLY A 218 -0.75 15.08 25.24
CA GLY A 218 -2.01 14.40 25.54
C GLY A 218 -2.43 13.37 24.48
N VAL A 219 -1.59 13.05 23.49
CA VAL A 219 -1.88 11.98 22.53
C VAL A 219 -1.62 10.63 23.21
N ASN A 220 -2.64 9.78 23.25
CA ASN A 220 -2.50 8.42 23.77
C ASN A 220 -1.70 7.55 22.77
N THR A 221 -0.48 7.16 23.15
CA THR A 221 0.50 6.46 22.29
C THR A 221 0.83 5.07 22.79
#